data_5e98eb7238ae2416fd719e61c56118c9
#
_entry.id   5e98eb7238ae2416fd719e61c56118c9
#
_cell.length_a   1.000
_cell.length_b   1.000
_cell.length_c   1.000
_cell.angle_alpha   90.00
_cell.angle_beta   90.00
_cell.angle_gamma   90.00
#
_symmetry.space_group_name_H-M   'P 1'
#
loop_
_entity.id
_entity.type
_entity.pdbx_description
1 polymer ?
#
loop_
_entity_poly.entity_id
_entity_poly.type
_entity_poly.pdbx_seq_one_letter_code
_entity_poly.pdbx_strand_id
1 'polypeptide(L)'
;MTDEEFLKQTATKVANILHMPLGDIEPIKLIQMVVCLDILLGGDDELMRHWVNSHNNHLKFCPGAYLTSEYHMDKILGYLDAMVEH
;
A
#
# COMPACT_ATOMS: atom_id res chain seq x y z
N MET A 1 5.66 2.68 -24.14
CA MET A 1 4.89 2.53 -22.91
C MET A 1 4.67 3.90 -22.29
N THR A 2 3.44 4.25 -21.97
CA THR A 2 3.14 5.51 -21.30
C THR A 2 3.41 5.42 -19.79
N ASP A 3 3.57 6.56 -19.13
CA ASP A 3 3.77 6.59 -17.68
C ASP A 3 2.61 5.92 -16.93
N GLU A 4 1.38 6.12 -17.43
CA GLU A 4 0.20 5.51 -16.85
C GLU A 4 0.23 3.99 -16.96
N GLU A 5 0.64 3.45 -18.10
CA GLU A 5 0.77 2.01 -18.29
C GLU A 5 1.86 1.43 -17.38
N PHE A 6 2.98 2.13 -17.26
CA PHE A 6 4.07 1.73 -16.37
C PHE A 6 3.59 1.66 -14.91
N LEU A 7 2.86 2.68 -14.47
CA LEU A 7 2.33 2.71 -13.11
C LEU A 7 1.34 1.57 -12.87
N LYS A 8 0.47 1.28 -13.83
CA LYS A 8 -0.48 0.17 -13.73
C LYS A 8 0.23 -1.17 -13.63
N GLN A 9 1.25 -1.39 -14.47
CA GLN A 9 2.02 -2.63 -14.44
C GLN A 9 2.75 -2.79 -13.11
N THR A 10 3.36 -1.72 -12.61
CA THR A 10 4.05 -1.74 -11.33
C THR A 10 3.08 -2.03 -10.19
N ALA A 11 1.92 -1.37 -10.19
CA ALA A 11 0.89 -1.61 -9.17
C ALA A 11 0.38 -3.04 -9.22
N THR A 12 0.20 -3.62 -10.41
CA THR A 12 -0.23 -5.01 -10.58
C THR A 12 0.79 -5.97 -9.99
N LYS A 13 2.09 -5.74 -10.24
CA LYS A 13 3.15 -6.55 -9.64
C LYS A 13 3.11 -6.48 -8.14
N VAL A 14 2.96 -5.28 -7.59
CA VAL A 14 2.89 -5.06 -6.15
C VAL A 14 1.68 -5.77 -5.56
N ALA A 15 0.52 -5.64 -6.19
CA ALA A 15 -0.70 -6.31 -5.73
C ALA A 15 -0.51 -7.82 -5.71
N ASN A 16 0.15 -8.39 -6.72
CA ASN A 16 0.44 -9.83 -6.76
C ASN A 16 1.38 -10.25 -5.63
N ILE A 17 2.43 -9.47 -5.37
CA ILE A 17 3.36 -9.74 -4.27
C ILE A 17 2.63 -9.71 -2.93
N LEU A 18 1.72 -8.76 -2.73
CA LEU A 18 0.98 -8.59 -1.49
C LEU A 18 -0.24 -9.52 -1.40
N HIS A 19 -0.54 -10.30 -2.46
CA HIS A 19 -1.68 -11.22 -2.53
C HIS A 19 -3.01 -10.51 -2.32
N MET A 20 -3.19 -9.36 -2.98
CA MET A 20 -4.43 -8.60 -2.91
C MET A 20 -4.90 -8.21 -4.31
N PRO A 21 -6.22 -8.03 -4.52
CA PRO A 21 -6.72 -7.57 -5.82
C PRO A 21 -6.37 -6.10 -6.03
N LEU A 22 -6.01 -5.73 -7.27
CA LEU A 22 -5.80 -4.33 -7.62
C LEU A 22 -7.13 -3.56 -7.59
N GLY A 23 -8.18 -4.14 -8.21
CA GLY A 23 -9.53 -3.54 -8.20
C GLY A 23 -9.53 -2.10 -8.66
N ASP A 24 -10.20 -1.26 -7.88
CA ASP A 24 -10.33 0.17 -8.13
C ASP A 24 -9.28 1.01 -7.39
N ILE A 25 -8.22 0.37 -6.89
CA ILE A 25 -7.15 1.06 -6.20
C ILE A 25 -6.42 1.98 -7.19
N GLU A 26 -6.22 3.21 -6.81
CA GLU A 26 -5.42 4.14 -7.61
C GLU A 26 -3.97 3.69 -7.63
N PRO A 27 -3.38 3.39 -8.82
CA PRO A 27 -2.05 2.80 -8.89
C PRO A 27 -0.95 3.59 -8.18
N ILE A 28 -0.97 4.91 -8.31
CA ILE A 28 0.08 5.74 -7.70
C ILE A 28 0.00 5.70 -6.17
N LYS A 29 -1.19 5.65 -5.61
CA LYS A 29 -1.37 5.56 -4.16
C LYS A 29 -0.90 4.21 -3.62
N LEU A 30 -1.18 3.13 -4.34
CA LEU A 30 -0.69 1.80 -3.97
C LEU A 30 0.83 1.75 -3.97
N ILE A 31 1.46 2.32 -5.00
CA ILE A 31 2.91 2.38 -5.10
C ILE A 31 3.50 3.21 -3.96
N GLN A 32 2.90 4.37 -3.64
CA GLN A 32 3.34 5.19 -2.51
C GLN A 32 3.29 4.42 -1.20
N MET A 33 2.20 3.67 -0.97
CA MET A 33 2.05 2.84 0.22
C MET A 33 3.19 1.82 0.31
N VAL A 34 3.47 1.13 -0.79
CA VAL A 34 4.49 0.08 -0.80
C VAL A 34 5.88 0.68 -0.62
N VAL A 35 6.17 1.82 -1.23
CA VAL A 35 7.47 2.49 -1.04
C VAL A 35 7.68 2.84 0.43
N CYS A 36 6.66 3.39 1.09
CA CYS A 36 6.75 3.70 2.52
C CYS A 36 6.97 2.44 3.36
N LEU A 37 6.23 1.36 3.06
CA LEU A 37 6.37 0.09 3.77
C LEU A 37 7.75 -0.53 3.54
N ASP A 38 8.27 -0.43 2.32
CA ASP A 38 9.61 -0.92 2.00
C ASP A 38 10.67 -0.24 2.86
N ILE A 39 10.57 1.08 3.00
CA ILE A 39 11.48 1.86 3.84
C ILE A 39 11.35 1.44 5.31
N LEU A 40 10.13 1.32 5.80
CA LEU A 40 9.86 1.03 7.22
C LEU A 40 10.19 -0.41 7.61
N LEU A 41 9.99 -1.36 6.69
CA LEU A 41 10.11 -2.80 6.97
C LEU A 41 11.35 -3.43 6.34
N GLY A 42 12.26 -2.62 5.81
CA GLY A 42 13.54 -3.10 5.29
C GLY A 42 13.44 -3.95 4.02
N GLY A 43 12.39 -3.77 3.22
CA GLY A 43 12.23 -4.49 1.97
C GLY A 43 11.72 -5.92 2.12
N ASP A 44 11.20 -6.29 3.28
CA ASP A 44 10.72 -7.65 3.55
C ASP A 44 9.28 -7.80 3.07
N ASP A 45 9.07 -8.57 2.00
CA ASP A 45 7.76 -8.78 1.41
C ASP A 45 6.78 -9.47 2.35
N GLU A 46 7.25 -10.39 3.18
CA GLU A 46 6.38 -11.08 4.13
C GLU A 46 5.88 -10.14 5.22
N LEU A 47 6.75 -9.27 5.72
CA LEU A 47 6.35 -8.25 6.68
C LEU A 47 5.36 -7.27 6.08
N MET A 48 5.55 -6.89 4.81
CA MET A 48 4.60 -6.01 4.12
C MET A 48 3.24 -6.68 3.97
N ARG A 49 3.20 -7.96 3.57
CA ARG A 49 1.94 -8.72 3.48
C ARG A 49 1.24 -8.80 4.83
N HIS A 50 2.01 -9.09 5.86
CA HIS A 50 1.45 -9.17 7.22
C HIS A 50 0.86 -7.83 7.65
N TRP A 51 1.58 -6.74 7.43
CA TRP A 51 1.11 -5.41 7.79
C TRP A 51 -0.20 -5.06 7.08
N VAL A 52 -0.26 -5.31 5.78
CA VAL A 52 -1.44 -4.99 4.96
C VAL A 52 -2.65 -5.84 5.35
N ASN A 53 -2.43 -7.10 5.74
CA ASN A 53 -3.51 -8.06 6.01
C ASN A 53 -3.88 -8.19 7.49
N SER A 54 -3.29 -7.37 8.35
CA SER A 54 -3.56 -7.42 9.79
C SER A 54 -4.27 -6.16 10.26
N HIS A 55 -5.05 -6.29 11.34
CA HIS A 55 -5.68 -5.13 11.97
C HIS A 55 -4.61 -4.18 12.51
N ASN A 56 -4.72 -2.90 12.20
CA ASN A 56 -3.80 -1.87 12.67
C ASN A 56 -4.45 -1.05 13.78
N ASN A 57 -3.86 -1.08 14.96
CA ASN A 57 -4.42 -0.41 16.14
C ASN A 57 -4.43 1.11 16.02
N HIS A 58 -3.50 1.70 15.29
CA HIS A 58 -3.47 3.15 15.07
C HIS A 58 -4.51 3.60 14.06
N LEU A 59 -4.65 2.85 12.97
CA LEU A 59 -5.62 3.14 11.92
C LEU A 59 -7.04 2.72 12.31
N LYS A 60 -7.17 1.75 13.21
CA LYS A 60 -8.45 1.16 13.66
C LYS A 60 -9.14 0.29 12.61
N PHE A 61 -8.39 -0.15 11.61
CA PHE A 61 -8.90 -1.06 10.59
C PHE A 61 -7.75 -1.87 9.98
N CYS A 62 -8.10 -2.92 9.22
CA CYS A 62 -7.12 -3.69 8.45
C CYS A 62 -6.88 -2.97 7.12
N PRO A 63 -5.65 -2.51 6.83
CA PRO A 63 -5.40 -1.74 5.62
C PRO A 63 -5.86 -2.43 4.33
N GLY A 64 -5.59 -3.72 4.19
CA GLY A 64 -5.92 -4.47 2.98
C GLY A 64 -7.42 -4.55 2.68
N ALA A 65 -8.26 -4.40 3.70
CA ALA A 65 -9.71 -4.46 3.52
C ALA A 65 -10.31 -3.16 2.95
N TYR A 66 -9.58 -2.07 2.99
CA TYR A 66 -10.11 -0.74 2.65
C TYR A 66 -9.30 -0.02 1.58
N LEU A 67 -8.47 -0.73 0.82
CA LEU A 67 -7.60 -0.09 -0.19
C LEU A 67 -8.37 0.57 -1.33
N THR A 68 -9.60 0.11 -1.62
CA THR A 68 -10.45 0.72 -2.64
C THR A 68 -11.18 1.97 -2.15
N SER A 69 -11.13 2.25 -0.86
CA SER A 69 -11.73 3.44 -0.27
C SER A 69 -10.73 4.58 -0.27
N GLU A 70 -11.01 5.64 -1.00
CA GLU A 70 -10.13 6.80 -1.06
C GLU A 70 -9.87 7.39 0.32
N TYR A 71 -10.90 7.50 1.13
CA TYR A 71 -10.81 8.02 2.49
C TYR A 71 -9.83 7.20 3.34
N HIS A 72 -9.95 5.86 3.30
CA HIS A 72 -9.10 4.98 4.09
C HIS A 72 -7.67 4.95 3.53
N MET A 73 -7.52 4.97 2.21
CA MET A 73 -6.21 5.00 1.57
C MET A 73 -5.45 6.27 1.94
N ASP A 74 -6.12 7.42 1.97
CA ASP A 74 -5.50 8.68 2.37
C ASP A 74 -5.05 8.65 3.83
N LYS A 75 -5.82 8.00 4.71
CA LYS A 75 -5.41 7.79 6.11
C LYS A 75 -4.17 6.90 6.21
N ILE A 76 -4.13 5.82 5.43
CA ILE A 76 -2.98 4.92 5.40
C ILE A 76 -1.73 5.68 4.97
N LEU A 77 -1.82 6.44 3.87
CA LEU A 77 -0.68 7.19 3.34
C LEU A 77 -0.22 8.27 4.31
N GLY A 78 -1.14 8.99 4.95
CA GLY A 78 -0.79 10.00 5.95
C GLY A 78 -0.06 9.40 7.15
N TYR A 79 -0.53 8.25 7.62
CA TYR A 79 0.09 7.53 8.73
C TYR A 79 1.52 7.07 8.37
N LEU A 80 1.67 6.46 7.20
CA LEU A 80 2.98 5.97 6.75
C LEU A 80 3.96 7.11 6.48
N ASP A 81 3.49 8.19 5.87
CA ASP A 81 4.32 9.38 5.64
C ASP A 81 4.88 9.94 6.94
N ALA A 82 4.05 10.05 7.96
CA ALA A 82 4.48 10.54 9.26
C ALA A 82 5.55 9.63 9.87
N MET A 83 5.43 8.32 9.69
CA MET A 83 6.41 7.37 10.20
C MET A 83 7.74 7.43 9.43
N VAL A 84 7.68 7.61 8.11
CA VAL A 84 8.88 7.69 7.28
C VAL A 84 9.68 8.96 7.56
N GLU A 85 9.02 10.08 7.87
CA GLU A 85 9.66 11.36 8.17
C GLU A 85 10.34 11.40 9.54
N HIS A 86 10.08 10.45 10.36
CA HIS A 86 10.73 10.31 11.67
C HIS A 86 11.82 9.25 11.62
#